data_831204b88bc1a6fc521bf3aa606bc38f
#
_entry.id   831204b88bc1a6fc521bf3aa606bc38f
#
_cell.length_a   1.000
_cell.length_b   1.000
_cell.length_c   1.000
_cell.angle_alpha   90.00
_cell.angle_beta   90.00
_cell.angle_gamma   90.00
#
_symmetry.space_group_name_H-M   'P 1'
#
loop_
_entity.id
_entity.type
_entity.pdbx_description
1 polymer ?
#
loop_
_entity_poly.entity_id
_entity_poly.type
_entity_poly.pdbx_seq_one_letter_code
_entity_poly.pdbx_strand_id
1 'polypeptide(L)'
;MAIRARGIEIAFTTLHVGLGTFRPVETEDLSQLQLHSEWVEVSSQLVEAVAACRARGGRVIAVGTTSVRSLEAVAQLHGGVLAPHTGPVNLVIQPGYRFAVVQGLLTNFHLPKSSLLLLVSALIGRQRLLDLYAEAIAREYRFFSYGDAMWIPPEAVLSAAAPAQQTG
;
A
#
# COMPACT_ATOMS: atom_id res chain seq x y z
N MET A 1 9.94 18.23 14.38
CA MET A 1 8.75 17.46 13.95
C MET A 1 8.31 16.53 15.08
N ALA A 2 7.06 16.57 15.49
CA ALA A 2 6.54 15.82 16.65
C ALA A 2 6.72 14.30 16.58
N ILE A 3 6.68 13.71 15.37
CA ILE A 3 6.84 12.25 15.17
C ILE A 3 8.28 11.82 15.48
N ARG A 4 9.29 12.52 14.97
CA ARG A 4 10.71 12.22 15.26
C ARG A 4 11.05 12.39 16.73
N ALA A 5 10.45 13.37 17.40
CA ALA A 5 10.64 13.57 18.84
C ALA A 5 10.10 12.41 19.69
N ARG A 6 9.27 11.54 19.12
CA ARG A 6 8.75 10.32 19.73
C ARG A 6 9.57 9.07 19.35
N GLY A 7 10.75 9.24 18.75
CA GLY A 7 11.61 8.13 18.33
C GLY A 7 11.16 7.39 17.08
N ILE A 8 10.22 7.95 16.33
CA ILE A 8 9.74 7.34 15.07
C ILE A 8 10.61 7.88 13.93
N GLU A 9 11.24 6.98 13.21
CA GLU A 9 12.03 7.29 12.03
C GLU A 9 11.14 7.60 10.83
N ILE A 10 11.57 8.54 9.99
CA ILE A 10 10.86 8.93 8.76
C ILE A 10 11.85 8.81 7.61
N ALA A 11 11.48 7.99 6.62
CA ALA A 11 12.19 7.81 5.37
C ALA A 11 11.26 8.13 4.19
N PHE A 12 11.83 8.38 3.02
CA PHE A 12 11.11 8.82 1.83
C PHE A 12 11.44 7.92 0.64
N THR A 13 10.45 7.73 -0.20
CA THR A 13 10.58 7.17 -1.54
C THR A 13 10.02 8.17 -2.55
N THR A 14 10.51 8.13 -3.79
CA THR A 14 9.97 8.95 -4.87
C THR A 14 9.28 8.04 -5.88
N LEU A 15 8.10 8.45 -6.34
CA LEU A 15 7.41 7.82 -7.45
C LEU A 15 6.91 8.92 -8.39
N HIS A 16 7.24 8.79 -9.67
CA HIS A 16 6.71 9.66 -10.71
C HIS A 16 5.39 9.10 -11.20
N VAL A 17 4.30 9.77 -10.79
CA VAL A 17 2.94 9.32 -11.07
C VAL A 17 2.62 9.49 -12.56
N GLY A 18 2.25 8.40 -13.21
CA GLY A 18 1.76 8.42 -14.59
C GLY A 18 0.28 8.79 -14.68
N LEU A 19 -0.15 9.28 -15.85
CA LEU A 19 -1.54 9.65 -16.12
C LEU A 19 -2.53 8.50 -15.92
N GLY A 20 -2.07 7.26 -16.00
CA GLY A 20 -2.92 6.06 -15.86
C GLY A 20 -3.30 5.68 -14.43
N THR A 21 -2.61 6.21 -13.40
CA THR A 21 -2.79 5.80 -12.00
C THR A 21 -4.19 6.11 -11.46
N PHE A 22 -4.80 7.18 -11.94
CA PHE A 22 -6.12 7.63 -11.50
C PHE A 22 -7.25 7.28 -12.47
N ARG A 23 -6.96 6.50 -13.54
CA ARG A 23 -8.01 6.02 -14.43
C ARG A 23 -8.89 5.00 -13.71
N PRO A 24 -10.20 5.03 -13.95
CA PRO A 24 -11.09 3.99 -13.48
C PRO A 24 -10.66 2.61 -13.98
N VAL A 25 -10.87 1.60 -13.15
CA VAL A 25 -10.72 0.20 -13.58
C VAL A 25 -11.93 -0.13 -14.44
N GLU A 26 -11.71 -0.31 -15.73
CA GLU A 26 -12.76 -0.58 -16.73
C GLU A 26 -13.00 -2.07 -16.96
N THR A 27 -12.08 -2.93 -16.49
CA THR A 27 -12.23 -4.38 -16.63
C THR A 27 -12.98 -4.98 -15.46
N GLU A 28 -13.90 -5.91 -15.76
CA GLU A 28 -14.56 -6.74 -14.74
C GLU A 28 -13.66 -7.91 -14.30
N ASP A 29 -12.76 -8.34 -15.16
CA ASP A 29 -11.76 -9.36 -14.87
C ASP A 29 -10.48 -8.71 -14.32
N LEU A 30 -10.35 -8.72 -13.01
CA LEU A 30 -9.20 -8.14 -12.31
C LEU A 30 -7.87 -8.86 -12.61
N SER A 31 -7.92 -10.09 -13.13
CA SER A 31 -6.70 -10.82 -13.51
C SER A 31 -6.01 -10.20 -14.73
N GLN A 32 -6.77 -9.46 -15.53
CA GLN A 32 -6.28 -8.77 -16.72
C GLN A 32 -5.94 -7.28 -16.45
N LEU A 33 -6.10 -6.84 -15.21
CA LEU A 33 -5.80 -5.46 -14.85
C LEU A 33 -4.31 -5.19 -14.98
N GLN A 34 -3.95 -4.30 -15.89
CA GLN A 34 -2.60 -3.80 -16.08
C GLN A 34 -2.56 -2.31 -15.74
N LEU A 35 -1.61 -1.92 -14.92
CA LEU A 35 -1.31 -0.51 -14.66
C LEU A 35 -0.13 -0.08 -15.54
N HIS A 36 -0.10 1.21 -15.86
CA HIS A 36 1.05 1.77 -16.52
C HIS A 36 2.28 1.69 -15.61
N SER A 37 3.44 1.51 -16.25
CA SER A 37 4.71 1.56 -15.54
C SER A 37 4.95 2.96 -14.98
N GLU A 38 5.39 3.03 -13.74
CA GLU A 38 5.75 4.27 -13.05
C GLU A 38 7.20 4.22 -12.62
N TRP A 39 7.89 5.35 -12.67
CA TRP A 39 9.29 5.44 -12.26
C TRP A 39 9.39 5.60 -10.74
N VAL A 40 10.17 4.75 -10.10
CA VAL A 40 10.35 4.72 -8.64
C VAL A 40 11.82 4.88 -8.27
N GLU A 41 12.06 5.60 -7.17
CA GLU A 41 13.36 5.69 -6.52
C GLU A 41 13.25 5.22 -5.07
N VAL A 42 13.94 4.13 -4.77
CA VAL A 42 14.15 3.58 -3.43
C VAL A 42 15.64 3.64 -3.12
N SER A 43 16.03 4.55 -2.23
CA SER A 43 17.43 4.76 -1.88
C SER A 43 17.97 3.66 -0.95
N SER A 44 19.30 3.48 -0.91
CA SER A 44 19.96 2.61 0.07
C SER A 44 19.63 3.03 1.51
N GLN A 45 19.58 4.33 1.77
CA GLN A 45 19.23 4.87 3.09
C GLN A 45 17.81 4.43 3.53
N LEU A 46 16.82 4.45 2.62
CA LEU A 46 15.48 3.95 2.91
C LEU A 46 15.50 2.44 3.21
N VAL A 47 16.24 1.66 2.42
CA VAL A 47 16.37 0.20 2.62
C VAL A 47 17.00 -0.10 3.99
N GLU A 48 18.06 0.60 4.35
CA GLU A 48 18.74 0.47 5.66
C GLU A 48 17.79 0.85 6.80
N ALA A 49 17.02 1.94 6.67
CA ALA A 49 16.04 2.36 7.67
C ALA A 49 14.94 1.29 7.87
N VAL A 50 14.44 0.69 6.79
CA VAL A 50 13.45 -0.42 6.86
C VAL A 50 14.07 -1.65 7.52
N ALA A 51 15.30 -2.03 7.16
CA ALA A 51 16.00 -3.16 7.74
C ALA A 51 16.23 -2.96 9.24
N ALA A 52 16.74 -1.79 9.66
CA ALA A 52 16.95 -1.42 11.04
C ALA A 52 15.63 -1.40 11.84
N CYS A 53 14.55 -0.88 11.24
CA CYS A 53 13.22 -0.89 11.84
C CYS A 53 12.78 -2.33 12.15
N ARG A 54 12.92 -3.24 11.21
CA ARG A 54 12.56 -4.65 11.38
C ARG A 54 13.43 -5.37 12.41
N ALA A 55 14.72 -5.13 12.38
CA ALA A 55 15.68 -5.74 13.31
C ALA A 55 15.36 -5.44 14.78
N ARG A 56 14.79 -4.25 15.07
CA ARG A 56 14.34 -3.87 16.44
C ARG A 56 12.89 -4.23 16.74
N GLY A 57 12.22 -5.04 15.89
CA GLY A 57 10.81 -5.41 16.06
C GLY A 57 9.84 -4.26 15.76
N GLY A 58 10.30 -3.22 15.08
CA GLY A 58 9.47 -2.10 14.66
C GLY A 58 8.57 -2.43 13.47
N ARG A 59 7.69 -1.49 13.11
CA ARG A 59 6.68 -1.65 12.07
C ARG A 59 6.85 -0.60 10.97
N VAL A 60 6.74 -1.02 9.72
CA VAL A 60 6.81 -0.16 8.55
C VAL A 60 5.41 0.34 8.20
N ILE A 61 5.20 1.63 8.39
CA ILE A 61 3.93 2.30 8.11
C ILE A 61 4.10 3.17 6.87
N ALA A 62 3.32 2.89 5.85
CA ALA A 62 3.29 3.74 4.67
C ALA A 62 2.34 4.93 4.86
N VAL A 63 2.74 6.08 4.33
CA VAL A 63 1.86 7.25 4.20
C VAL A 63 1.60 7.46 2.70
N GLY A 64 0.35 7.24 2.31
CA GLY A 64 -0.11 7.25 0.92
C GLY A 64 0.07 5.90 0.21
N THR A 65 -0.87 5.59 -0.66
CA THR A 65 -0.86 4.38 -1.51
C THR A 65 0.33 4.36 -2.47
N THR A 66 0.85 5.51 -2.86
CA THR A 66 2.08 5.67 -3.65
C THR A 66 3.28 5.05 -2.94
N SER A 67 3.44 5.30 -1.64
CA SER A 67 4.51 4.71 -0.83
C SER A 67 4.38 3.19 -0.75
N VAL A 68 3.15 2.68 -0.59
CA VAL A 68 2.88 1.23 -0.62
C VAL A 68 3.33 0.63 -1.94
N ARG A 69 2.89 1.20 -3.06
CA ARG A 69 3.20 0.69 -4.39
C ARG A 69 4.70 0.72 -4.67
N SER A 70 5.39 1.79 -4.31
CA SER A 70 6.84 1.90 -4.47
C SER A 70 7.59 0.78 -3.73
N LEU A 71 7.29 0.60 -2.45
CA LEU A 71 7.98 -0.38 -1.60
C LEU A 71 7.67 -1.81 -2.03
N GLU A 72 6.40 -2.11 -2.26
CA GLU A 72 5.97 -3.47 -2.61
C GLU A 72 6.41 -3.87 -4.03
N ALA A 73 6.37 -2.95 -5.01
CA ALA A 73 6.83 -3.23 -6.35
C ALA A 73 8.33 -3.53 -6.39
N VAL A 74 9.14 -2.72 -5.70
CA VAL A 74 10.58 -2.97 -5.60
C VAL A 74 10.87 -4.27 -4.86
N ALA A 75 10.18 -4.55 -3.75
CA ALA A 75 10.36 -5.81 -3.05
C ALA A 75 9.98 -7.01 -3.93
N GLN A 76 8.91 -6.94 -4.72
CA GLN A 76 8.54 -8.00 -5.66
C GLN A 76 9.61 -8.25 -6.72
N LEU A 77 10.21 -7.19 -7.29
CA LEU A 77 11.31 -7.32 -8.25
C LEU A 77 12.53 -8.04 -7.66
N HIS A 78 12.73 -7.95 -6.34
CA HIS A 78 13.86 -8.53 -5.62
C HIS A 78 13.45 -9.75 -4.76
N GLY A 79 12.45 -10.51 -5.19
CA GLY A 79 12.07 -11.78 -4.55
C GLY A 79 11.48 -11.63 -3.14
N GLY A 80 10.82 -10.51 -2.84
CA GLY A 80 10.20 -10.21 -1.55
C GLY A 80 11.11 -9.43 -0.58
N VAL A 81 12.30 -9.03 -1.02
CA VAL A 81 13.26 -8.26 -0.21
C VAL A 81 13.38 -6.84 -0.76
N LEU A 82 13.25 -5.83 0.10
CA LEU A 82 13.46 -4.45 -0.33
C LEU A 82 14.94 -4.21 -0.62
N ALA A 83 15.25 -3.68 -1.81
CA ALA A 83 16.58 -3.34 -2.27
C ALA A 83 16.62 -1.93 -2.85
N PRO A 84 17.81 -1.28 -2.93
CA PRO A 84 17.91 -0.02 -3.66
C PRO A 84 17.49 -0.19 -5.12
N HIS A 85 16.69 0.74 -5.62
CA HIS A 85 16.15 0.68 -6.97
C HIS A 85 15.90 2.06 -7.54
N THR A 86 16.23 2.25 -8.79
CA THR A 86 15.86 3.42 -9.58
C THR A 86 15.45 2.95 -10.97
N GLY A 87 14.17 3.09 -11.29
CA GLY A 87 13.67 2.60 -12.56
C GLY A 87 12.18 2.37 -12.60
N PRO A 88 11.67 1.86 -13.73
CA PRO A 88 10.27 1.59 -13.92
C PRO A 88 9.81 0.39 -13.09
N VAL A 89 8.62 0.52 -12.49
CA VAL A 89 7.93 -0.58 -11.81
C VAL A 89 6.49 -0.68 -12.32
N ASN A 90 5.95 -1.89 -12.29
CA ASN A 90 4.54 -2.12 -12.56
C ASN A 90 4.02 -3.14 -11.56
N LEU A 91 3.09 -2.73 -10.72
CA LEU A 91 2.49 -3.60 -9.70
C LEU A 91 1.00 -3.30 -9.56
N VAL A 92 0.19 -4.34 -9.71
CA VAL A 92 -1.21 -4.36 -9.31
C VAL A 92 -1.31 -5.02 -7.94
N ILE A 93 -1.81 -4.28 -6.95
CA ILE A 93 -2.12 -4.83 -5.62
C ILE A 93 -3.63 -5.01 -5.54
N GLN A 94 -4.07 -6.25 -5.34
CA GLN A 94 -5.47 -6.64 -5.28
C GLN A 94 -5.67 -7.70 -4.18
N PRO A 95 -6.91 -8.01 -3.78
CA PRO A 95 -7.18 -9.04 -2.77
C PRO A 95 -6.42 -10.34 -3.05
N GLY A 96 -5.75 -10.86 -2.02
CA GLY A 96 -4.84 -12.00 -2.11
C GLY A 96 -3.36 -11.64 -2.24
N TYR A 97 -3.02 -10.36 -2.46
CA TYR A 97 -1.64 -9.90 -2.45
C TYR A 97 -1.00 -10.07 -1.07
N ARG A 98 0.25 -10.53 -1.05
CA ARG A 98 1.04 -10.70 0.19
C ARG A 98 2.03 -9.56 0.33
N PHE A 99 1.79 -8.68 1.28
CA PHE A 99 2.66 -7.54 1.55
C PHE A 99 4.01 -8.01 2.10
N ALA A 100 5.08 -7.60 1.44
CA ALA A 100 6.45 -7.94 1.83
C ALA A 100 7.08 -6.89 2.76
N VAL A 101 6.68 -5.63 2.64
CA VAL A 101 7.31 -4.50 3.34
C VAL A 101 6.34 -3.79 4.27
N VAL A 102 5.16 -3.42 3.77
CA VAL A 102 4.23 -2.53 4.44
C VAL A 102 3.36 -3.28 5.45
N GLN A 103 3.29 -2.76 6.67
CA GLN A 103 2.54 -3.37 7.77
C GLN A 103 1.38 -2.48 8.26
N GLY A 104 1.27 -1.26 7.78
CA GLY A 104 0.18 -0.35 8.09
C GLY A 104 0.15 0.81 7.11
N LEU A 105 -0.97 1.50 7.03
CA LEU A 105 -1.18 2.53 6.02
C LEU A 105 -1.99 3.70 6.58
N LEU A 106 -1.50 4.92 6.32
CA LEU A 106 -2.29 6.13 6.42
C LEU A 106 -2.59 6.62 5.01
N THR A 107 -3.87 6.72 4.64
CA THR A 107 -4.30 7.12 3.30
C THR A 107 -5.61 7.90 3.34
N ASN A 108 -5.94 8.62 2.27
CA ASN A 108 -7.25 9.24 2.09
C ASN A 108 -8.32 8.22 1.67
N PHE A 109 -9.57 8.67 1.57
CA PHE A 109 -10.65 7.89 0.99
C PHE A 109 -10.59 7.97 -0.54
N HIS A 110 -10.53 6.82 -1.20
CA HIS A 110 -10.40 6.72 -2.65
C HIS A 110 -11.74 6.65 -3.36
N LEU A 111 -11.75 7.03 -4.64
CA LEU A 111 -12.95 6.96 -5.47
C LEU A 111 -13.31 5.51 -5.84
N PRO A 112 -14.61 5.23 -6.08
CA PRO A 112 -15.05 3.94 -6.58
C PRO A 112 -14.35 3.52 -7.87
N LYS A 113 -14.26 2.21 -8.10
CA LYS A 113 -13.63 1.62 -9.30
C LYS A 113 -12.17 2.05 -9.52
N SER A 114 -11.43 2.37 -8.47
CA SER A 114 -10.01 2.70 -8.57
C SER A 114 -9.13 1.51 -8.15
N SER A 115 -7.94 1.41 -8.76
CA SER A 115 -6.92 0.45 -8.35
C SER A 115 -6.46 0.68 -6.90
N LEU A 116 -6.64 1.88 -6.38
CA LEU A 116 -6.31 2.24 -5.00
C LEU A 116 -7.28 1.61 -4.00
N LEU A 117 -8.57 1.46 -4.36
CA LEU A 117 -9.51 0.69 -3.56
C LEU A 117 -9.17 -0.79 -3.51
N LEU A 118 -8.69 -1.36 -4.62
CA LEU A 118 -8.22 -2.74 -4.65
C LEU A 118 -7.03 -2.95 -3.71
N LEU A 119 -6.09 -2.00 -3.69
CA LEU A 119 -4.95 -2.02 -2.77
C LEU A 119 -5.39 -2.00 -1.31
N VAL A 120 -6.29 -1.09 -0.93
CA VAL A 120 -6.79 -1.03 0.45
C VAL A 120 -7.60 -2.28 0.79
N SER A 121 -8.39 -2.79 -0.16
CA SER A 121 -9.11 -4.07 -0.01
C SER A 121 -8.17 -5.26 0.21
N ALA A 122 -6.98 -5.25 -0.41
CA ALA A 122 -5.96 -6.27 -0.17
C ALA A 122 -5.40 -6.20 1.27
N LEU A 123 -5.31 -5.01 1.86
CA LEU A 123 -4.82 -4.82 3.23
C LEU A 123 -5.82 -5.28 4.30
N ILE A 124 -7.09 -4.90 4.18
CA ILE A 124 -8.08 -5.06 5.27
C ILE A 124 -9.27 -5.94 4.93
N GLY A 125 -9.35 -6.43 3.69
CA GLY A 125 -10.47 -7.20 3.19
C GLY A 125 -11.58 -6.33 2.58
N ARG A 126 -12.25 -6.90 1.56
CA ARG A 126 -13.27 -6.18 0.79
C ARG A 126 -14.48 -5.77 1.65
N GLN A 127 -15.02 -6.70 2.44
CA GLN A 127 -16.23 -6.41 3.23
C GLN A 127 -15.96 -5.31 4.25
N ARG A 128 -14.88 -5.42 5.01
CA ARG A 128 -14.50 -4.41 6.01
C ARG A 128 -14.29 -3.04 5.38
N LEU A 129 -13.66 -2.99 4.20
CA LEU A 129 -13.50 -1.74 3.47
C LEU A 129 -14.86 -1.10 3.12
N LEU A 130 -15.81 -1.90 2.61
CA LEU A 130 -17.14 -1.40 2.25
C LEU A 130 -17.91 -0.90 3.47
N ASP A 131 -17.83 -1.59 4.59
CA ASP A 131 -18.49 -1.19 5.85
C ASP A 131 -17.93 0.15 6.36
N LEU A 132 -16.58 0.31 6.33
CA LEU A 132 -15.93 1.56 6.71
C LEU A 132 -16.30 2.72 5.78
N TYR A 133 -16.47 2.45 4.48
CA TYR A 133 -16.89 3.47 3.53
C TYR A 133 -18.35 3.86 3.72
N ALA A 134 -19.24 2.92 4.04
CA ALA A 134 -20.62 3.22 4.40
C ALA A 134 -20.70 4.11 5.64
N GLU A 135 -19.89 3.81 6.67
CA GLU A 135 -19.80 4.63 7.88
C GLU A 135 -19.23 6.03 7.57
N ALA A 136 -18.18 6.12 6.76
CA ALA A 136 -17.58 7.39 6.37
C ALA A 136 -18.58 8.29 5.61
N ILE A 137 -19.39 7.72 4.72
CA ILE A 137 -20.45 8.42 4.01
C ILE A 137 -21.53 8.90 4.99
N ALA A 138 -21.98 8.03 5.90
CA ALA A 138 -23.01 8.37 6.89
C ALA A 138 -22.56 9.47 7.86
N ARG A 139 -21.25 9.59 8.10
CA ARG A 139 -20.63 10.63 8.93
C ARG A 139 -20.14 11.85 8.15
N GLU A 140 -20.45 11.94 6.86
CA GLU A 140 -20.08 13.06 6.00
C GLU A 140 -18.55 13.31 5.90
N TYR A 141 -17.73 12.25 5.94
CA TYR A 141 -16.30 12.34 5.69
C TYR A 141 -16.04 12.82 4.27
N ARG A 142 -15.00 13.63 4.11
CA ARG A 142 -14.58 14.18 2.82
C ARG A 142 -13.65 13.22 2.12
N PHE A 143 -14.02 12.86 0.91
CA PHE A 143 -13.31 11.89 0.09
C PHE A 143 -12.21 12.55 -0.75
N PHE A 144 -11.34 11.72 -1.31
CA PHE A 144 -10.30 12.08 -2.25
C PHE A 144 -9.28 13.06 -1.64
N SER A 145 -9.09 14.24 -2.23
CA SER A 145 -8.07 15.23 -1.79
C SER A 145 -8.60 16.24 -0.77
N TYR A 146 -9.81 16.06 -0.27
CA TYR A 146 -10.50 17.08 0.55
C TYR A 146 -10.22 16.99 2.05
N GLY A 147 -9.33 16.13 2.47
CA GLY A 147 -8.65 16.28 3.76
C GLY A 147 -8.92 15.22 4.81
N ASP A 148 -9.93 14.36 4.67
CA ASP A 148 -10.12 13.27 5.63
C ASP A 148 -9.28 12.06 5.24
N ALA A 149 -8.84 11.28 6.24
CA ALA A 149 -7.93 10.17 6.04
C ALA A 149 -8.35 8.95 6.87
N MET A 150 -7.94 7.80 6.40
CA MET A 150 -8.12 6.52 7.05
C MET A 150 -6.78 6.02 7.59
N TRP A 151 -6.74 5.67 8.87
CA TRP A 151 -5.62 5.00 9.51
C TRP A 151 -5.88 3.49 9.56
N ILE A 152 -5.00 2.72 8.95
CA ILE A 152 -5.00 1.25 8.98
C ILE A 152 -3.80 0.81 9.83
N PRO A 153 -4.00 0.50 11.12
CA PRO A 153 -2.93 0.03 11.98
C PRO A 153 -2.51 -1.40 11.59
N PRO A 154 -1.31 -1.84 11.99
CA PRO A 154 -0.81 -3.18 11.68
C PRO A 154 -1.75 -4.32 12.09
N GLU A 155 -2.45 -4.15 13.19
CA GLU A 155 -3.40 -5.13 13.73
C GLU A 155 -4.66 -5.29 12.86
N ALA A 156 -4.94 -4.30 12.00
CA ALA A 156 -6.05 -4.33 11.05
C ALA A 156 -5.67 -4.94 9.70
N VAL A 157 -4.38 -5.05 9.40
CA VAL A 157 -3.89 -5.67 8.17
C VAL A 157 -4.13 -7.18 8.23
N LEU A 158 -4.70 -7.74 7.17
CA LEU A 158 -4.91 -9.18 7.08
C LEU A 158 -3.54 -9.88 7.15
N SER A 159 -3.37 -10.79 8.09
CA SER A 159 -2.24 -11.72 8.05
C SER A 159 -2.37 -12.56 6.78
N ALA A 160 -1.25 -12.73 6.05
CA ALA A 160 -1.25 -13.63 4.90
C ALA A 160 -1.78 -15.00 5.35
N ALA A 161 -2.94 -15.39 4.86
CA ALA A 161 -3.48 -16.72 5.16
C ALA A 161 -2.41 -17.74 4.80
N ALA A 162 -2.12 -18.66 5.73
CA ALA A 162 -1.28 -19.81 5.44
C ALA A 162 -1.81 -20.50 4.17
N PRO A 163 -0.93 -21.00 3.26
CA PRO A 163 -1.40 -21.68 2.08
C PRO A 163 -2.40 -22.76 2.50
N ALA A 164 -3.59 -22.75 1.88
CA ALA A 164 -4.55 -23.81 2.07
C ALA A 164 -3.80 -25.13 1.83
N GLN A 165 -3.72 -25.98 2.86
CA GLN A 165 -3.22 -27.33 2.68
C GLN A 165 -4.14 -27.99 1.66
N GLN A 166 -3.60 -28.24 0.49
CA GLN A 166 -4.25 -29.14 -0.47
C GLN A 166 -4.30 -30.51 0.23
N THR A 167 -5.44 -30.80 0.83
CA THR A 167 -5.79 -32.18 1.17
C THR A 167 -6.00 -32.92 -0.13
N GLY A 168 -5.10 -33.85 -0.40
CA GLY A 168 -5.13 -34.78 -1.52
C GLY A 168 -6.35 -35.69 -1.53
#